data_bec2f652983be79a7baf0e9721a1a324
#
_entry.id   bec2f652983be79a7baf0e9721a1a324
#
_cell.length_a   1.000
_cell.length_b   1.000
_cell.length_c   1.000
_cell.angle_alpha   90.00
_cell.angle_beta   90.00
_cell.angle_gamma   90.00
#
_symmetry.space_group_name_H-M   'P 1'
#
loop_
_entity.id
_entity.type
_entity.pdbx_description
1 polymer ?
#
loop_
_entity_poly.entity_id
_entity_poly.type
_entity_poly.pdbx_seq_one_letter_code
_entity_poly.pdbx_strand_id
1 'polypeptide(L)'
;MLVGVAYRASDAYLKTNKRTEISSLILTGGWIESMHFSISAYKVKPTEEIKFRIAEQKQALGSIIKLITSHNLPSSSELLKQLEDLAKIYEGITTKYNFVEPTTDETKKITYINSTTEISISKEQIEQIAEKVLAIRDKIVNAKS
;
A
#
# COMPACT_ATOMS: atom_id res chain seq x y z
N MET A 1 -9.34 -13.29 -10.78
CA MET A 1 -9.98 -12.54 -11.87
C MET A 1 -11.36 -11.96 -11.51
N LEU A 2 -12.21 -12.67 -10.77
CA LEU A 2 -13.57 -12.20 -10.38
C LEU A 2 -13.53 -10.95 -9.48
N VAL A 3 -12.63 -10.91 -8.50
CA VAL A 3 -12.46 -9.79 -7.57
C VAL A 3 -12.12 -8.48 -8.30
N GLY A 4 -11.22 -8.53 -9.27
CA GLY A 4 -10.86 -7.33 -10.05
C GLY A 4 -12.01 -6.82 -10.93
N VAL A 5 -12.91 -7.68 -11.40
CA VAL A 5 -14.12 -7.29 -12.12
C VAL A 5 -15.10 -6.61 -11.19
N ALA A 6 -15.32 -7.17 -10.00
CA ALA A 6 -16.20 -6.60 -8.99
C ALA A 6 -15.72 -5.21 -8.53
N TYR A 7 -14.43 -5.03 -8.28
CA TYR A 7 -13.87 -3.73 -7.94
C TYR A 7 -14.07 -2.68 -9.03
N ARG A 8 -13.80 -3.03 -10.30
CA ARG A 8 -14.01 -2.11 -11.43
C ARG A 8 -15.48 -1.73 -11.61
N ALA A 9 -16.39 -2.70 -11.49
CA ALA A 9 -17.82 -2.44 -11.61
C ALA A 9 -18.32 -1.52 -10.47
N SER A 10 -17.89 -1.76 -9.24
CA SER A 10 -18.21 -0.93 -8.08
C SER A 10 -17.65 0.49 -8.22
N ASP A 11 -16.41 0.64 -8.66
CA ASP A 11 -15.78 1.94 -8.89
C ASP A 11 -16.52 2.74 -9.99
N ALA A 12 -16.86 2.09 -11.11
CA ALA A 12 -17.64 2.70 -12.17
C ALA A 12 -19.01 3.16 -11.69
N TYR A 13 -19.72 2.34 -10.92
CA TYR A 13 -21.01 2.69 -10.33
C TYR A 13 -20.90 3.90 -9.39
N LEU A 14 -19.92 3.90 -8.50
CA LEU A 14 -19.71 5.00 -7.54
C LEU A 14 -19.34 6.30 -8.25
N LYS A 15 -18.49 6.25 -9.29
CA LYS A 15 -18.14 7.41 -10.12
C LYS A 15 -19.37 7.98 -10.84
N THR A 16 -20.18 7.12 -11.44
CA THR A 16 -21.41 7.53 -12.14
C THR A 16 -22.41 8.20 -11.17
N ASN A 17 -22.44 7.74 -9.92
CA ASN A 17 -23.30 8.31 -8.89
C ASN A 17 -22.64 9.45 -8.09
N LYS A 18 -21.49 9.96 -8.52
CA LYS A 18 -20.72 11.03 -7.85
C LYS A 18 -20.34 10.69 -6.41
N ARG A 19 -20.02 9.42 -6.15
CA ARG A 19 -19.63 8.90 -4.82
C ARG A 19 -18.16 8.43 -4.82
N THR A 20 -17.28 9.22 -5.41
CA THR A 20 -15.84 8.91 -5.53
C THR A 20 -15.15 8.84 -4.18
N GLU A 21 -15.66 9.56 -3.17
CA GLU A 21 -15.17 9.47 -1.79
C GLU A 21 -15.32 8.06 -1.21
N ILE A 22 -16.42 7.36 -1.51
CA ILE A 22 -16.62 5.97 -1.06
C ILE A 22 -15.64 5.03 -1.73
N SER A 23 -15.40 5.20 -3.04
CA SER A 23 -14.37 4.45 -3.77
C SER A 23 -13.00 4.58 -3.11
N SER A 24 -12.64 5.78 -2.68
CA SER A 24 -11.36 6.06 -2.02
C SER A 24 -11.25 5.37 -0.66
N LEU A 25 -12.33 5.36 0.12
CA LEU A 25 -12.38 4.67 1.41
C LEU A 25 -12.30 3.14 1.24
N ILE A 26 -13.00 2.58 0.24
CA ILE A 26 -12.94 1.14 -0.08
C ILE A 26 -11.49 0.75 -0.48
N LEU A 27 -10.85 1.56 -1.33
CA LEU A 27 -9.46 1.34 -1.74
C LEU A 27 -8.52 1.38 -0.53
N THR A 28 -8.70 2.36 0.34
CA THR A 28 -7.90 2.53 1.57
C THR A 28 -8.06 1.34 2.51
N GLY A 29 -9.31 0.89 2.74
CA GLY A 29 -9.58 -0.28 3.57
C GLY A 29 -8.95 -1.55 3.01
N GLY A 30 -9.05 -1.77 1.71
CA GLY A 30 -8.41 -2.90 1.03
C GLY A 30 -6.88 -2.87 1.15
N TRP A 31 -6.27 -1.68 1.06
CA TRP A 31 -4.83 -1.52 1.26
C TRP A 31 -4.42 -1.83 2.72
N ILE A 32 -5.16 -1.34 3.70
CA ILE A 32 -4.91 -1.61 5.13
C ILE A 32 -4.98 -3.11 5.42
N GLU A 33 -5.99 -3.81 4.90
CA GLU A 33 -6.10 -5.27 5.04
C GLU A 33 -4.93 -5.99 4.37
N SER A 34 -4.53 -5.58 3.16
CA SER A 34 -3.38 -6.16 2.47
C SER A 34 -2.09 -5.99 3.28
N MET A 35 -1.90 -4.81 3.90
CA MET A 35 -0.78 -4.56 4.81
C MET A 35 -0.84 -5.44 6.05
N HIS A 36 -2.01 -5.58 6.66
CA HIS A 36 -2.21 -6.47 7.81
C HIS A 36 -1.83 -7.92 7.48
N PHE A 37 -2.26 -8.45 6.34
CA PHE A 37 -1.89 -9.80 5.90
C PHE A 37 -0.39 -9.94 5.63
N SER A 38 0.23 -8.99 4.96
CA SER A 38 1.67 -9.00 4.69
C SER A 38 2.49 -8.99 5.97
N ILE A 39 2.12 -8.17 6.95
CA ILE A 39 2.75 -8.09 8.26
C ILE A 39 2.54 -9.39 9.05
N SER A 40 1.33 -9.95 9.01
CA SER A 40 1.02 -11.23 9.66
C SER A 40 1.85 -12.37 9.07
N ALA A 41 1.98 -12.43 7.75
CA ALA A 41 2.84 -13.38 7.07
C ALA A 41 4.32 -13.21 7.44
N TYR A 42 4.80 -11.97 7.54
CA TYR A 42 6.17 -11.68 7.97
C TYR A 42 6.44 -12.15 9.41
N LYS A 43 5.48 -11.96 10.32
CA LYS A 43 5.61 -12.42 11.72
C LYS A 43 5.71 -13.95 11.83
N VAL A 44 5.00 -14.68 10.95
CA VAL A 44 5.04 -16.16 10.93
C VAL A 44 6.32 -16.67 10.28
N LYS A 45 6.68 -16.08 9.14
CA LYS A 45 7.88 -16.48 8.37
C LYS A 45 8.56 -15.23 7.80
N PRO A 46 9.51 -14.64 8.52
CA PRO A 46 10.23 -13.46 8.05
C PRO A 46 11.12 -13.86 6.87
N THR A 47 10.80 -13.30 5.69
CA THR A 47 11.62 -13.43 4.47
C THR A 47 11.93 -12.04 3.93
N GLU A 48 13.06 -11.92 3.21
CA GLU A 48 13.44 -10.65 2.56
C GLU A 48 12.42 -10.23 1.50
N GLU A 49 11.75 -11.20 0.85
CA GLU A 49 10.70 -10.91 -0.11
C GLU A 49 9.49 -10.22 0.54
N ILE A 50 8.99 -10.74 1.66
CA ILE A 50 7.85 -10.13 2.39
C ILE A 50 8.27 -8.77 2.95
N LYS A 51 9.47 -8.67 3.50
CA LYS A 51 10.05 -7.41 3.98
C LYS A 51 10.11 -6.36 2.89
N PHE A 52 10.57 -6.72 1.69
CA PHE A 52 10.57 -5.87 0.51
C PHE A 52 9.15 -5.42 0.16
N ARG A 53 8.16 -6.32 0.13
CA ARG A 53 6.76 -6.02 -0.17
C ARG A 53 6.14 -5.03 0.82
N ILE A 54 6.48 -5.10 2.09
CA ILE A 54 6.04 -4.13 3.10
C ILE A 54 6.69 -2.76 2.83
N ALA A 55 7.97 -2.73 2.54
CA ALA A 55 8.73 -1.50 2.37
C ALA A 55 8.37 -0.74 1.07
N GLU A 56 8.08 -1.43 -0.03
CA GLU A 56 7.69 -0.80 -1.30
C GLU A 56 6.35 -0.06 -1.25
N GLN A 57 5.55 -0.25 -0.17
CA GLN A 57 4.24 0.38 -0.03
C GLN A 57 4.28 1.89 0.23
N LYS A 58 5.46 2.48 0.38
CA LYS A 58 5.66 3.92 0.54
C LYS A 58 4.91 4.76 -0.50
N GLN A 59 5.00 4.38 -1.78
CA GLN A 59 4.35 5.14 -2.86
C GLN A 59 2.82 4.95 -2.86
N ALA A 60 2.36 3.73 -2.58
CA ALA A 60 0.94 3.44 -2.48
C ALA A 60 0.30 4.24 -1.35
N LEU A 61 0.93 4.28 -0.17
CA LEU A 61 0.48 5.07 0.97
C LEU A 61 0.40 6.56 0.62
N GLY A 62 1.44 7.12 -0.02
CA GLY A 62 1.45 8.52 -0.46
C GLY A 62 0.32 8.84 -1.45
N SER A 63 -0.02 7.90 -2.34
CA SER A 63 -1.13 8.04 -3.29
C SER A 63 -2.49 8.01 -2.58
N ILE A 64 -2.66 7.13 -1.61
CA ILE A 64 -3.87 7.03 -0.78
C ILE A 64 -4.09 8.32 0.02
N ILE A 65 -3.04 8.85 0.66
CA ILE A 65 -3.11 10.11 1.40
C ILE A 65 -3.58 11.25 0.48
N LYS A 66 -2.97 11.40 -0.69
CA LYS A 66 -3.36 12.42 -1.68
C LYS A 66 -4.82 12.26 -2.11
N LEU A 67 -5.25 11.02 -2.33
CA LEU A 67 -6.61 10.70 -2.76
C LEU A 67 -7.63 11.09 -1.67
N ILE A 68 -7.42 10.72 -0.41
CA ILE A 68 -8.30 11.09 0.70
C ILE A 68 -8.32 12.60 0.92
N THR A 69 -7.15 13.25 0.87
CA THR A 69 -7.03 14.70 1.02
C THR A 69 -7.83 15.44 -0.06
N SER A 70 -7.84 14.93 -1.31
CA SER A 70 -8.56 15.57 -2.41
C SER A 70 -10.09 15.64 -2.21
N HIS A 71 -10.65 14.75 -1.39
CA HIS A 71 -12.08 14.75 -1.09
C HIS A 71 -12.47 15.68 0.07
N ASN A 72 -11.50 16.11 0.88
CA ASN A 72 -11.67 17.05 2.00
C ASN A 72 -12.89 16.75 2.91
N LEU A 73 -13.05 15.48 3.27
CA LEU A 73 -14.17 15.03 4.11
C LEU A 73 -13.82 15.14 5.59
N PRO A 74 -14.59 15.88 6.40
CA PRO A 74 -14.37 15.98 7.85
C PRO A 74 -14.35 14.61 8.54
N SER A 75 -15.17 13.67 8.08
CA SER A 75 -15.24 12.30 8.61
C SER A 75 -13.98 11.47 8.37
N SER A 76 -13.13 11.87 7.42
CA SER A 76 -11.85 11.19 7.10
C SER A 76 -10.65 11.83 7.78
N SER A 77 -10.81 12.92 8.53
CA SER A 77 -9.69 13.68 9.10
C SER A 77 -8.83 12.87 10.06
N GLU A 78 -9.43 12.03 10.88
CA GLU A 78 -8.70 11.16 11.81
C GLU A 78 -7.95 10.05 11.06
N LEU A 79 -8.59 9.42 10.08
CA LEU A 79 -7.95 8.42 9.23
C LEU A 79 -6.77 9.03 8.48
N LEU A 80 -6.94 10.20 7.89
CA LEU A 80 -5.89 10.92 7.19
C LEU A 80 -4.68 11.16 8.09
N LYS A 81 -4.89 11.67 9.31
CA LYS A 81 -3.83 11.89 10.29
C LYS A 81 -3.08 10.60 10.62
N GLN A 82 -3.79 9.49 10.79
CA GLN A 82 -3.17 8.19 11.08
C GLN A 82 -2.32 7.67 9.92
N LEU A 83 -2.79 7.86 8.67
CA LEU A 83 -2.03 7.51 7.47
C LEU A 83 -0.80 8.41 7.30
N GLU A 84 -0.89 9.69 7.61
CA GLU A 84 0.25 10.61 7.61
C GLU A 84 1.29 10.24 8.68
N ASP A 85 0.85 9.84 9.89
CA ASP A 85 1.75 9.35 10.93
C ASP A 85 2.45 8.04 10.51
N LEU A 86 1.75 7.16 9.80
CA LEU A 86 2.35 5.96 9.21
C LEU A 86 3.37 6.34 8.12
N ALA A 87 3.07 7.33 7.29
CA ALA A 87 3.96 7.79 6.23
C ALA A 87 5.30 8.32 6.78
N LYS A 88 5.32 8.94 7.95
CA LYS A 88 6.56 9.40 8.62
C LYS A 88 7.54 8.26 8.90
N ILE A 89 7.02 7.06 9.24
CA ILE A 89 7.87 5.87 9.43
C ILE A 89 8.52 5.47 8.10
N TYR A 90 7.76 5.55 7.02
CA TYR A 90 8.24 5.26 5.67
C TYR A 90 9.27 6.26 5.14
N GLU A 91 9.34 7.49 5.68
CA GLU A 91 10.37 8.47 5.28
C GLU A 91 11.78 7.96 5.56
N GLY A 92 11.96 7.23 6.68
CA GLY A 92 13.24 6.62 7.04
C GLY A 92 13.62 5.37 6.23
N ILE A 93 12.75 4.89 5.33
CA ILE A 93 13.04 3.75 4.45
C ILE A 93 13.72 4.26 3.20
N THR A 94 14.93 3.78 2.94
CA THR A 94 15.71 4.16 1.77
C THR A 94 15.56 3.14 0.65
N THR A 95 15.43 3.67 -0.56
CA THR A 95 15.33 2.86 -1.79
C THR A 95 16.47 3.27 -2.72
N LYS A 96 17.25 2.29 -3.19
CA LYS A 96 18.31 2.47 -4.17
C LYS A 96 17.98 1.69 -5.42
N TYR A 97 17.80 2.39 -6.51
CA TYR A 97 17.62 1.78 -7.83
C TYR A 97 18.98 1.64 -8.51
N ASN A 98 19.35 0.42 -8.85
CA ASN A 98 20.57 0.12 -9.60
C ASN A 98 20.17 -0.17 -11.05
N PHE A 99 20.35 0.82 -11.92
CA PHE A 99 20.10 0.65 -13.34
C PHE A 99 21.16 -0.26 -13.96
N VAL A 100 20.70 -1.27 -14.69
CA VAL A 100 21.54 -2.12 -15.56
C VAL A 100 20.84 -2.18 -16.89
N GLU A 101 21.61 -2.01 -17.97
CA GLU A 101 21.08 -1.99 -19.33
C GLU A 101 20.37 -3.33 -19.64
N PRO A 102 19.16 -3.30 -20.22
CA PRO A 102 18.47 -4.54 -20.57
C PRO A 102 19.22 -5.28 -21.69
N THR A 103 19.20 -6.59 -21.66
CA THR A 103 19.79 -7.45 -22.69
C THR A 103 18.71 -8.22 -23.44
N THR A 104 18.77 -8.23 -24.78
CA THR A 104 17.80 -8.91 -25.62
C THR A 104 18.42 -10.16 -26.26
N ASP A 105 17.77 -11.30 -26.06
CA ASP A 105 18.06 -12.54 -26.79
C ASP A 105 17.12 -12.57 -28.02
N GLU A 106 17.65 -12.20 -29.16
CA GLU A 106 16.87 -12.12 -30.40
C GLU A 106 16.38 -13.51 -30.87
N THR A 107 17.11 -14.58 -30.54
CA THR A 107 16.74 -15.95 -30.92
C THR A 107 15.51 -16.40 -30.16
N LYS A 108 15.42 -16.08 -28.87
CA LYS A 108 14.29 -16.42 -28.00
C LYS A 108 13.21 -15.34 -27.99
N LYS A 109 13.47 -14.17 -28.57
CA LYS A 109 12.60 -12.99 -28.52
C LYS A 109 12.25 -12.55 -27.08
N ILE A 110 13.24 -12.61 -26.20
CA ILE A 110 13.11 -12.26 -24.78
C ILE A 110 14.06 -11.12 -24.46
N THR A 111 13.52 -10.09 -23.79
CA THR A 111 14.34 -9.02 -23.20
C THR A 111 14.43 -9.22 -21.70
N TYR A 112 15.64 -9.28 -21.17
CA TYR A 112 15.92 -9.37 -19.74
C TYR A 112 16.11 -7.97 -19.17
N ILE A 113 15.30 -7.62 -18.16
CA ILE A 113 15.45 -6.39 -17.38
C ILE A 113 16.35 -6.72 -16.20
N ASN A 114 17.58 -6.22 -16.24
CA ASN A 114 18.65 -6.58 -15.28
C ASN A 114 18.73 -5.58 -14.10
N SER A 115 17.96 -4.48 -14.16
CA SER A 115 17.93 -3.48 -13.10
C SER A 115 17.36 -4.05 -11.80
N THR A 116 17.93 -3.65 -10.68
CA THR A 116 17.52 -4.11 -9.35
C THR A 116 17.16 -2.93 -8.45
N THR A 117 16.25 -3.15 -7.53
CA THR A 117 15.90 -2.20 -6.48
C THR A 117 16.28 -2.79 -5.13
N GLU A 118 17.12 -2.08 -4.39
CA GLU A 118 17.46 -2.40 -3.02
C GLU A 118 16.63 -1.51 -2.09
N ILE A 119 16.01 -2.11 -1.08
CA ILE A 119 15.27 -1.38 -0.06
C ILE A 119 15.86 -1.70 1.31
N SER A 120 16.21 -0.66 2.06
CA SER A 120 16.68 -0.79 3.42
C SER A 120 15.58 -0.42 4.39
N ILE A 121 15.09 -1.42 5.14
CA ILE A 121 14.11 -1.28 6.21
C ILE A 121 14.57 -2.09 7.42
N SER A 122 14.54 -1.49 8.61
CA SER A 122 14.92 -2.18 9.83
C SER A 122 13.76 -3.00 10.41
N LYS A 123 14.08 -3.91 11.33
CA LYS A 123 13.07 -4.69 12.05
C LYS A 123 12.17 -3.78 12.88
N GLU A 124 12.74 -2.79 13.54
CA GLU A 124 12.03 -1.80 14.34
C GLU A 124 11.04 -0.99 13.50
N GLN A 125 11.42 -0.61 12.28
CA GLN A 125 10.51 0.07 11.35
C GLN A 125 9.33 -0.83 10.95
N ILE A 126 9.56 -2.13 10.71
CA ILE A 126 8.49 -3.08 10.42
C ILE A 126 7.54 -3.22 11.62
N GLU A 127 8.08 -3.28 12.84
CA GLU A 127 7.27 -3.35 14.07
C GLU A 127 6.43 -2.08 14.25
N GLN A 128 7.00 -0.90 14.04
CA GLN A 128 6.27 0.38 14.08
C GLN A 128 5.16 0.46 13.02
N ILE A 129 5.45 0.01 11.79
CA ILE A 129 4.44 -0.08 10.71
C ILE A 129 3.33 -1.05 11.14
N ALA A 130 3.68 -2.20 11.72
CA ALA A 130 2.72 -3.20 12.17
C ALA A 130 1.77 -2.64 13.25
N GLU A 131 2.29 -1.93 14.24
CA GLU A 131 1.50 -1.29 15.29
C GLU A 131 0.54 -0.25 14.71
N LYS A 132 1.01 0.62 13.82
CA LYS A 132 0.18 1.64 13.18
C LYS A 132 -0.91 1.04 12.31
N VAL A 133 -0.58 0.07 11.46
CA VAL A 133 -1.56 -0.61 10.59
C VAL A 133 -2.62 -1.32 11.43
N LEU A 134 -2.22 -2.02 12.49
CA LEU A 134 -3.16 -2.68 13.40
C LEU A 134 -4.09 -1.66 14.09
N ALA A 135 -3.54 -0.57 14.61
CA ALA A 135 -4.32 0.47 15.27
C ALA A 135 -5.36 1.13 14.33
N ILE A 136 -4.99 1.40 13.07
CA ILE A 136 -5.92 1.92 12.05
C ILE A 136 -7.01 0.88 11.77
N ARG A 137 -6.62 -0.36 11.53
CA ARG A 137 -7.54 -1.45 11.24
C ARG A 137 -8.56 -1.66 12.37
N ASP A 138 -8.10 -1.72 13.61
CA ASP A 138 -8.95 -1.96 14.78
C ASP A 138 -9.99 -0.85 14.95
N LYS A 139 -9.63 0.40 14.69
CA LYS A 139 -10.59 1.51 14.71
C LYS A 139 -11.66 1.38 13.64
N ILE A 140 -11.29 0.93 12.44
CA ILE A 140 -12.25 0.74 11.33
C ILE A 140 -13.18 -0.43 11.63
N VAL A 141 -12.63 -1.57 12.05
CA VAL A 141 -13.41 -2.80 12.29
C VAL A 141 -14.32 -2.67 13.51
N ASN A 142 -13.87 -1.95 14.55
CA ASN A 142 -14.62 -1.77 15.79
C ASN A 142 -15.40 -0.44 15.82
N ALA A 143 -15.45 0.32 14.74
CA ALA A 143 -16.30 1.51 14.66
C ALA A 143 -17.75 1.11 14.85
N LYS A 144 -18.35 1.59 15.95
CA LYS A 144 -19.80 1.41 16.14
C LYS A 144 -20.54 2.31 15.15
N SER A 145 -21.49 1.73 14.45
CA SER A 145 -22.42 2.41 13.55
C SER A 145 -23.32 3.36 14.32
#